data_0a8f90fdc08c954949af98442db51512
#
_entry.id   0a8f90fdc08c954949af98442db51512
#
_cell.length_a   1.000
_cell.length_b   1.000
_cell.length_c   1.000
_cell.angle_alpha   90.00
_cell.angle_beta   90.00
_cell.angle_gamma   90.00
#
_symmetry.space_group_name_H-M   'P 1'
#
loop_
_entity.id
_entity.type
_entity.pdbx_description
1 polymer ?
#
loop_
_entity_poly.entity_id
_entity_poly.type
_entity_poly.pdbx_seq_one_letter_code
_entity_poly.pdbx_strand_id
1 'polypeptide(L)'
;MYKILKAEKLAEKIFLMDVEAPRVAKHCEPGQFIIVKMDEKGERIPLTICDYDREAGTITIVFQIVGASTEKMSHLKAGDAFSDFVGPLGCPSELIHENIEDLKKQNIVFIAGGVGTAPVYPQVKWLHEHGVDVDVIVGAKNKELIILEEEMKAVAGNLYITTDDGSYVRKGMGTDVLKDLVAEGKHYDLCVAIGPMIMMKFVCLLTKELGIPTIVSMNPIMVDGTGMCGACRLKVGDEIKFACVDGPEFDGHLVDFDQAMKRSAMYRTEEGRAMLKLQEGDTHHGGCGPVSYTHLRAHET
;
A
#
# COMPACT_ATOMS: atom_id res chain seq x y z
N MET A 1 0.84 6.10 -24.26
CA MET A 1 0.84 7.00 -23.10
C MET A 1 -0.50 6.83 -22.40
N TYR A 2 -0.51 6.85 -21.08
CA TYR A 2 -1.69 6.61 -20.23
C TYR A 2 -2.10 7.94 -19.61
N LYS A 3 -3.22 8.49 -20.06
CA LYS A 3 -3.64 9.84 -19.70
C LYS A 3 -4.18 9.90 -18.27
N ILE A 4 -3.77 10.90 -17.52
CA ILE A 4 -4.32 11.22 -16.20
C ILE A 4 -5.60 12.04 -16.42
N LEU A 5 -6.73 11.52 -15.98
CA LEU A 5 -8.04 12.16 -16.10
C LEU A 5 -8.36 13.04 -14.89
N LYS A 6 -7.91 12.61 -13.71
CA LYS A 6 -8.07 13.32 -12.43
C LYS A 6 -6.76 13.25 -11.66
N ALA A 7 -6.40 14.32 -10.99
CA ALA A 7 -5.32 14.36 -10.00
C ALA A 7 -5.80 15.21 -8.82
N GLU A 8 -5.80 14.63 -7.63
CA GLU A 8 -6.31 15.23 -6.41
C GLU A 8 -5.37 15.00 -5.24
N LYS A 9 -5.22 15.99 -4.39
CA LYS A 9 -4.50 15.87 -3.12
C LYS A 9 -5.49 15.46 -2.03
N LEU A 10 -5.37 14.22 -1.53
CA LEU A 10 -6.24 13.71 -0.45
C LEU A 10 -5.79 14.19 0.93
N ALA A 11 -4.47 14.24 1.16
CA ALA A 11 -3.87 14.63 2.44
C ALA A 11 -2.49 15.25 2.22
N GLU A 12 -1.81 15.68 3.28
CA GLU A 12 -0.42 16.09 3.15
C GLU A 12 0.41 14.94 2.59
N LYS A 13 1.07 15.17 1.45
CA LYS A 13 1.90 14.18 0.73
C LYS A 13 1.15 12.94 0.22
N ILE A 14 -0.18 12.90 0.22
CA ILE A 14 -0.97 11.80 -0.35
C ILE A 14 -1.84 12.31 -1.49
N PHE A 15 -1.76 11.63 -2.63
CA PHE A 15 -2.40 12.00 -3.87
C PHE A 15 -3.18 10.83 -4.46
N LEU A 16 -4.29 11.16 -5.14
CA LEU A 16 -5.09 10.25 -5.93
C LEU A 16 -5.02 10.66 -7.39
N MET A 17 -4.92 9.68 -8.27
CA MET A 17 -5.03 9.89 -9.72
C MET A 17 -5.93 8.84 -10.37
N ASP A 18 -6.82 9.30 -11.25
CA ASP A 18 -7.56 8.43 -12.17
C ASP A 18 -6.84 8.42 -13.52
N VAL A 19 -6.51 7.24 -14.00
CA VAL A 19 -5.69 7.04 -15.20
C VAL A 19 -6.47 6.22 -16.22
N GLU A 20 -6.50 6.70 -17.46
CA GLU A 20 -7.08 5.98 -18.59
C GLU A 20 -6.23 4.78 -18.95
N ALA A 21 -6.68 3.58 -18.58
CA ALA A 21 -5.98 2.32 -18.78
C ALA A 21 -6.99 1.17 -19.05
N PRO A 22 -7.74 1.20 -20.17
CA PRO A 22 -8.90 0.32 -20.38
C PRO A 22 -8.54 -1.17 -20.38
N ARG A 23 -7.33 -1.55 -20.85
CA ARG A 23 -6.88 -2.95 -20.81
C ARG A 23 -6.65 -3.44 -19.38
N VAL A 24 -6.09 -2.59 -18.52
CA VAL A 24 -5.87 -2.90 -17.10
C VAL A 24 -7.20 -2.94 -16.37
N ALA A 25 -8.04 -1.92 -16.53
CA ALA A 25 -9.36 -1.82 -15.90
C ALA A 25 -10.26 -3.03 -16.21
N LYS A 26 -10.19 -3.53 -17.44
CA LYS A 26 -10.99 -4.70 -17.87
C LYS A 26 -10.61 -5.98 -17.12
N HIS A 27 -9.34 -6.14 -16.75
CA HIS A 27 -8.80 -7.43 -16.27
C HIS A 27 -8.31 -7.39 -14.82
N CYS A 28 -8.23 -6.21 -14.20
CA CYS A 28 -7.77 -6.12 -12.81
C CYS A 28 -8.81 -6.64 -11.83
N GLU A 29 -8.29 -7.10 -10.71
CA GLU A 29 -9.04 -7.61 -9.57
C GLU A 29 -8.48 -7.04 -8.27
N PRO A 30 -9.28 -6.99 -7.18
CA PRO A 30 -8.82 -6.50 -5.88
C PRO A 30 -7.55 -7.22 -5.40
N GLY A 31 -6.64 -6.46 -4.77
CA GLY A 31 -5.35 -6.98 -4.29
C GLY A 31 -4.21 -6.84 -5.31
N GLN A 32 -4.51 -6.65 -6.59
CA GLN A 32 -3.51 -6.47 -7.64
C GLN A 32 -2.93 -5.03 -7.67
N PHE A 33 -1.79 -4.89 -8.32
CA PHE A 33 -1.08 -3.62 -8.46
C PHE A 33 -0.68 -3.36 -9.91
N ILE A 34 -0.18 -2.17 -10.16
CA ILE A 34 0.42 -1.77 -11.44
C ILE A 34 1.83 -1.21 -11.21
N ILE A 35 2.60 -1.10 -12.26
CA ILE A 35 3.85 -0.34 -12.26
C ILE A 35 3.70 0.83 -13.22
N VAL A 36 3.93 2.04 -12.71
CA VAL A 36 3.95 3.27 -13.51
C VAL A 36 5.38 3.73 -13.79
N LYS A 37 5.55 4.44 -14.90
CA LYS A 37 6.76 5.14 -15.26
C LYS A 37 6.38 6.49 -15.86
N MET A 38 6.92 7.59 -15.35
CA MET A 38 6.53 8.95 -15.78
C MET A 38 7.06 9.28 -17.18
N ASP A 39 8.34 8.97 -17.43
CA ASP A 39 9.03 9.26 -18.68
C ASP A 39 10.09 8.18 -18.99
N GLU A 40 10.80 8.29 -20.10
CA GLU A 40 11.80 7.28 -20.52
C GLU A 40 12.92 7.05 -19.51
N LYS A 41 13.26 8.06 -18.69
CA LYS A 41 14.31 8.01 -17.66
C LYS A 41 13.75 7.80 -16.27
N GLY A 42 12.41 7.81 -16.11
CA GLY A 42 11.71 7.66 -14.84
C GLY A 42 11.91 6.28 -14.22
N GLU A 43 11.85 6.24 -12.89
CA GLU A 43 11.83 4.98 -12.14
C GLU A 43 10.50 4.25 -12.35
N ARG A 44 10.54 2.94 -12.17
CA ARG A 44 9.37 2.07 -12.16
C ARG A 44 8.81 2.03 -10.74
N ILE A 45 7.59 2.52 -10.56
CA ILE A 45 6.95 2.66 -9.26
C ILE A 45 5.77 1.70 -9.16
N PRO A 46 5.82 0.69 -8.26
CA PRO A 46 4.69 -0.19 -8.01
C PRO A 46 3.64 0.54 -7.17
N LEU A 47 2.39 0.49 -7.60
CA LEU A 47 1.25 1.08 -6.89
C LEU A 47 0.07 0.11 -6.91
N THR A 48 -0.53 -0.13 -5.77
CA THR A 48 -1.73 -0.95 -5.69
C THR A 48 -2.90 -0.23 -6.35
N ILE A 49 -3.73 -0.98 -7.04
CA ILE A 49 -4.99 -0.49 -7.60
C ILE A 49 -5.94 -0.19 -6.45
N CYS A 50 -6.33 1.08 -6.30
CA CYS A 50 -7.25 1.54 -5.26
C CYS A 50 -8.71 1.34 -5.69
N ASP A 51 -9.01 1.62 -6.94
CA ASP A 51 -10.34 1.40 -7.54
C ASP A 51 -10.21 1.28 -9.05
N TYR A 52 -11.27 0.83 -9.70
CA TYR A 52 -11.33 0.71 -11.14
C TYR A 52 -12.77 0.84 -11.65
N ASP A 53 -12.91 1.41 -12.84
CA ASP A 53 -14.16 1.42 -13.59
C ASP A 53 -13.94 0.73 -14.93
N ARG A 54 -14.59 -0.41 -15.13
CA ARG A 54 -14.47 -1.24 -16.33
C ARG A 54 -15.15 -0.63 -17.54
N GLU A 55 -16.22 0.15 -17.32
CA GLU A 55 -16.97 0.82 -18.40
C GLU A 55 -16.24 2.07 -18.85
N ALA A 56 -15.81 2.91 -17.93
CA ALA A 56 -14.99 4.09 -18.22
C ALA A 56 -13.57 3.74 -18.65
N GLY A 57 -13.08 2.53 -18.34
CA GLY A 57 -11.72 2.10 -18.64
C GLY A 57 -10.67 2.81 -17.79
N THR A 58 -10.97 3.11 -16.54
CA THR A 58 -10.09 3.87 -15.64
C THR A 58 -9.59 3.04 -14.49
N ILE A 59 -8.39 3.39 -14.02
CA ILE A 59 -7.76 2.86 -12.81
C ILE A 59 -7.50 4.03 -11.88
N THR A 60 -7.93 3.89 -10.64
CA THR A 60 -7.60 4.83 -9.55
C THR A 60 -6.39 4.33 -8.77
N ILE A 61 -5.38 5.17 -8.66
CA ILE A 61 -4.19 4.94 -7.85
C ILE A 61 -4.08 5.98 -6.76
N VAL A 62 -3.61 5.56 -5.58
CA VAL A 62 -3.28 6.46 -4.46
C VAL A 62 -1.84 6.22 -4.08
N PHE A 63 -1.08 7.30 -3.92
CA PHE A 63 0.32 7.21 -3.55
C PHE A 63 0.71 8.29 -2.54
N GLN A 64 1.75 7.99 -1.77
CA GLN A 64 2.36 8.92 -0.83
C GLN A 64 3.73 9.35 -1.36
N ILE A 65 4.07 10.62 -1.18
CA ILE A 65 5.43 11.11 -1.43
C ILE A 65 6.36 10.50 -0.38
N VAL A 66 7.26 9.64 -0.86
CA VAL A 66 8.28 8.98 -0.03
C VAL A 66 9.70 9.16 -0.57
N GLY A 67 9.84 9.66 -1.80
CA GLY A 67 11.13 9.85 -2.48
C GLY A 67 11.01 10.75 -3.70
N ALA A 68 12.12 10.98 -4.41
CA ALA A 68 12.21 11.92 -5.52
C ALA A 68 11.23 11.62 -6.66
N SER A 69 10.99 10.35 -6.96
CA SER A 69 10.09 9.95 -8.04
C SER A 69 8.62 10.21 -7.71
N THR A 70 8.19 9.89 -6.48
CA THR A 70 6.82 10.20 -6.03
C THR A 70 6.62 11.71 -5.80
N GLU A 71 7.66 12.46 -5.43
CA GLU A 71 7.62 13.92 -5.41
C GLU A 71 7.35 14.48 -6.81
N LYS A 72 8.12 14.06 -7.82
CA LYS A 72 7.87 14.46 -9.22
C LYS A 72 6.47 14.07 -9.69
N MET A 73 6.02 12.87 -9.35
CA MET A 73 4.70 12.37 -9.72
C MET A 73 3.58 13.23 -9.13
N SER A 74 3.76 13.78 -7.93
CA SER A 74 2.77 14.66 -7.28
C SER A 74 2.50 15.98 -8.03
N HIS A 75 3.38 16.37 -8.94
CA HIS A 75 3.21 17.56 -9.78
C HIS A 75 2.43 17.30 -11.07
N LEU A 76 2.18 16.05 -11.43
CA LEU A 76 1.35 15.70 -12.59
C LEU A 76 -0.11 16.07 -12.34
N LYS A 77 -0.78 16.50 -13.41
CA LYS A 77 -2.15 17.03 -13.39
C LYS A 77 -3.04 16.28 -14.38
N ALA A 78 -4.32 16.50 -14.29
CA ALA A 78 -5.26 16.09 -15.32
C ALA A 78 -4.83 16.64 -16.69
N GLY A 79 -4.71 15.75 -17.67
CA GLY A 79 -4.21 16.03 -19.00
C GLY A 79 -2.77 15.57 -19.25
N ASP A 80 -1.94 15.42 -18.20
CA ASP A 80 -0.63 14.78 -18.30
C ASP A 80 -0.79 13.27 -18.52
N ALA A 81 0.33 12.56 -18.76
CA ALA A 81 0.28 11.13 -19.01
C ALA A 81 1.52 10.42 -18.48
N PHE A 82 1.35 9.17 -18.04
CA PHE A 82 2.46 8.25 -17.82
C PHE A 82 2.97 7.68 -19.15
N SER A 83 4.27 7.47 -19.26
CA SER A 83 4.88 6.79 -20.40
C SER A 83 4.52 5.31 -20.41
N ASP A 84 4.61 4.66 -19.23
CA ASP A 84 4.26 3.26 -19.03
C ASP A 84 3.27 3.10 -17.88
N PHE A 85 2.34 2.15 -18.05
CA PHE A 85 1.35 1.73 -17.06
C PHE A 85 1.14 0.23 -17.23
N VAL A 86 1.92 -0.56 -16.52
CA VAL A 86 2.00 -2.01 -16.69
C VAL A 86 1.15 -2.70 -15.65
N GLY A 87 0.24 -3.55 -16.07
CA GLY A 87 -0.63 -4.31 -15.18
C GLY A 87 -1.81 -4.95 -15.90
N PRO A 88 -2.71 -5.62 -15.16
CA PRO A 88 -2.58 -5.87 -13.72
C PRO A 88 -1.43 -6.83 -13.41
N LEU A 89 -0.79 -6.64 -12.27
CA LEU A 89 0.33 -7.44 -11.77
C LEU A 89 0.00 -8.01 -10.39
N GLY A 90 0.69 -9.08 -10.01
CA GLY A 90 0.45 -9.80 -8.77
C GLY A 90 -0.75 -10.73 -8.85
N CYS A 91 -0.87 -11.58 -7.84
CA CYS A 91 -2.07 -12.38 -7.65
C CYS A 91 -3.19 -11.49 -7.08
N PRO A 92 -4.43 -11.68 -7.51
CA PRO A 92 -5.56 -11.07 -6.84
C PRO A 92 -5.71 -11.62 -5.43
N SER A 93 -6.47 -10.93 -4.57
CA SER A 93 -6.77 -11.42 -3.23
C SER A 93 -7.46 -12.77 -3.28
N GLU A 94 -7.03 -13.71 -2.44
CA GLU A 94 -7.66 -15.04 -2.38
C GLU A 94 -9.14 -14.96 -2.02
N LEU A 95 -9.53 -13.94 -1.25
CA LEU A 95 -10.93 -13.72 -0.84
C LEU A 95 -11.91 -13.64 -2.01
N ILE A 96 -11.49 -13.08 -3.16
CA ILE A 96 -12.40 -12.97 -4.30
C ILE A 96 -12.62 -14.29 -5.06
N HIS A 97 -11.85 -15.32 -4.74
CA HIS A 97 -11.98 -16.65 -5.31
C HIS A 97 -12.66 -17.64 -4.35
N GLU A 98 -12.89 -17.24 -3.11
CA GLU A 98 -13.62 -18.06 -2.15
C GLU A 98 -15.13 -18.13 -2.45
N ASN A 99 -15.78 -19.14 -1.89
CA ASN A 99 -17.24 -19.24 -2.00
C ASN A 99 -17.92 -18.14 -1.18
N ILE A 100 -18.75 -17.32 -1.83
CA ILE A 100 -19.45 -16.19 -1.20
C ILE A 100 -20.28 -16.61 0.02
N GLU A 101 -20.98 -17.75 -0.06
CA GLU A 101 -21.80 -18.23 1.05
C GLU A 101 -20.97 -18.69 2.27
N ASP A 102 -19.70 -19.04 2.05
CA ASP A 102 -18.77 -19.35 3.15
C ASP A 102 -18.14 -18.09 3.70
N LEU A 103 -17.82 -17.09 2.85
CA LEU A 103 -17.39 -15.76 3.29
C LEU A 103 -18.43 -15.05 4.14
N LYS A 104 -19.71 -15.15 3.81
CA LYS A 104 -20.82 -14.57 4.61
C LYS A 104 -20.93 -15.12 6.03
N LYS A 105 -20.33 -16.28 6.30
CA LYS A 105 -20.32 -16.90 7.63
C LYS A 105 -19.08 -16.50 8.45
N GLN A 106 -18.09 -15.89 7.81
CA GLN A 106 -16.84 -15.50 8.44
C GLN A 106 -16.93 -14.06 8.98
N ASN A 107 -16.33 -13.85 10.13
CA ASN A 107 -16.11 -12.52 10.68
C ASN A 107 -14.71 -12.05 10.26
N ILE A 108 -14.65 -11.18 9.27
CA ILE A 108 -13.41 -10.69 8.68
C ILE A 108 -13.12 -9.28 9.20
N VAL A 109 -11.89 -9.03 9.61
CA VAL A 109 -11.41 -7.69 9.97
C VAL A 109 -10.27 -7.27 9.08
N PHE A 110 -10.39 -6.06 8.50
CA PHE A 110 -9.32 -5.39 7.79
C PHE A 110 -8.63 -4.36 8.69
N ILE A 111 -7.31 -4.32 8.68
CA ILE A 111 -6.52 -3.31 9.41
C ILE A 111 -5.67 -2.55 8.42
N ALA A 112 -6.03 -1.29 8.21
CA ALA A 112 -5.36 -0.38 7.27
C ALA A 112 -4.49 0.63 8.03
N GLY A 113 -3.24 0.83 7.58
CA GLY A 113 -2.33 1.82 8.15
C GLY A 113 -1.99 2.94 7.16
N GLY A 114 -2.44 4.17 7.44
CA GLY A 114 -2.17 5.34 6.61
C GLY A 114 -2.60 5.15 5.16
N VAL A 115 -1.68 5.29 4.21
CA VAL A 115 -1.95 5.07 2.77
C VAL A 115 -2.41 3.64 2.45
N GLY A 116 -2.20 2.68 3.36
CA GLY A 116 -2.70 1.31 3.25
C GLY A 116 -4.24 1.21 3.23
N THR A 117 -4.97 2.27 3.55
CA THR A 117 -6.42 2.36 3.35
C THR A 117 -6.79 2.22 1.86
N ALA A 118 -5.97 2.74 0.97
CA ALA A 118 -6.23 2.68 -0.47
C ALA A 118 -6.24 1.24 -1.04
N PRO A 119 -5.26 0.35 -0.77
CA PRO A 119 -5.33 -1.05 -1.21
C PRO A 119 -6.37 -1.91 -0.46
N VAL A 120 -6.82 -1.50 0.73
CA VAL A 120 -7.93 -2.18 1.44
C VAL A 120 -9.26 -1.90 0.76
N TYR A 121 -9.48 -0.68 0.30
CA TYR A 121 -10.77 -0.23 -0.25
C TYR A 121 -11.34 -1.14 -1.34
N PRO A 122 -10.62 -1.53 -2.41
CA PRO A 122 -11.19 -2.36 -3.47
C PRO A 122 -11.60 -3.76 -2.99
N GLN A 123 -10.92 -4.31 -1.99
CA GLN A 123 -11.26 -5.62 -1.41
C GLN A 123 -12.55 -5.52 -0.59
N VAL A 124 -12.65 -4.52 0.29
CA VAL A 124 -13.85 -4.28 1.11
C VAL A 124 -15.05 -3.93 0.23
N LYS A 125 -14.85 -3.09 -0.81
CA LYS A 125 -15.88 -2.76 -1.79
C LYS A 125 -16.40 -4.00 -2.50
N TRP A 126 -15.50 -4.87 -2.97
CA TRP A 126 -15.90 -6.12 -3.64
C TRP A 126 -16.69 -7.03 -2.70
N LEU A 127 -16.26 -7.21 -1.45
CA LEU A 127 -16.97 -8.01 -0.45
C LEU A 127 -18.37 -7.45 -0.20
N HIS A 128 -18.49 -6.14 -0.01
CA HIS A 128 -19.77 -5.45 0.18
C HIS A 128 -20.72 -5.65 -1.01
N GLU A 129 -20.23 -5.50 -2.24
CA GLU A 129 -21.01 -5.72 -3.46
C GLU A 129 -21.53 -7.16 -3.59
N HIS A 130 -20.87 -8.13 -2.92
CA HIS A 130 -21.28 -9.53 -2.84
C HIS A 130 -22.06 -9.88 -1.56
N GLY A 131 -22.41 -8.88 -0.75
CA GLY A 131 -23.20 -9.04 0.47
C GLY A 131 -22.43 -9.66 1.63
N VAL A 132 -21.12 -9.44 1.69
CA VAL A 132 -20.24 -9.81 2.80
C VAL A 132 -19.87 -8.57 3.57
N ASP A 133 -20.36 -8.43 4.80
CA ASP A 133 -20.05 -7.32 5.69
C ASP A 133 -18.76 -7.61 6.46
N VAL A 134 -17.83 -6.65 6.48
CA VAL A 134 -16.54 -6.77 7.16
C VAL A 134 -16.29 -5.59 8.10
N ASP A 135 -15.57 -5.84 9.17
CA ASP A 135 -15.07 -4.77 10.04
C ASP A 135 -13.78 -4.17 9.45
N VAL A 136 -13.66 -2.84 9.48
CA VAL A 136 -12.46 -2.15 9.00
C VAL A 136 -11.91 -1.25 10.10
N ILE A 137 -10.63 -1.40 10.41
CA ILE A 137 -9.88 -0.56 11.34
C ILE A 137 -8.90 0.28 10.51
N VAL A 138 -9.07 1.61 10.54
CA VAL A 138 -8.17 2.56 9.89
C VAL A 138 -7.35 3.28 10.95
N GLY A 139 -6.03 3.10 10.89
CA GLY A 139 -5.08 3.79 11.75
C GLY A 139 -4.24 4.81 10.98
N ALA A 140 -4.05 6.01 11.53
CA ALA A 140 -3.15 7.02 10.98
C ALA A 140 -2.41 7.77 12.09
N LYS A 141 -1.36 8.52 11.73
CA LYS A 141 -0.64 9.34 12.72
C LYS A 141 -1.50 10.43 13.32
N ASN A 142 -2.32 11.08 12.49
CA ASN A 142 -3.24 12.16 12.87
C ASN A 142 -4.45 12.21 11.95
N LYS A 143 -5.44 13.05 12.29
CA LYS A 143 -6.67 13.24 11.51
C LYS A 143 -6.41 13.58 10.04
N GLU A 144 -5.43 14.43 9.78
CA GLU A 144 -5.15 14.96 8.43
C GLU A 144 -4.62 13.90 7.45
N LEU A 145 -4.19 12.74 8.00
CA LEU A 145 -3.71 11.59 7.21
C LEU A 145 -4.76 10.48 7.06
N ILE A 146 -5.98 10.68 7.55
CA ILE A 146 -7.12 9.80 7.26
C ILE A 146 -7.59 10.08 5.84
N ILE A 147 -7.61 9.06 5.03
CA ILE A 147 -8.04 9.13 3.62
C ILE A 147 -9.18 8.14 3.35
N LEU A 148 -10.00 8.40 2.35
CA LEU A 148 -11.10 7.53 1.89
C LEU A 148 -12.07 7.15 3.02
N GLU A 149 -12.30 8.06 3.97
CA GLU A 149 -13.17 7.78 5.12
C GLU A 149 -14.62 7.59 4.68
N GLU A 150 -15.14 8.46 3.82
CA GLU A 150 -16.53 8.40 3.37
C GLU A 150 -16.76 7.23 2.43
N GLU A 151 -15.79 6.96 1.54
CA GLU A 151 -15.81 5.80 0.65
C GLU A 151 -15.80 4.49 1.46
N MET A 152 -14.95 4.42 2.48
CA MET A 152 -14.85 3.23 3.34
C MET A 152 -16.11 3.04 4.20
N LYS A 153 -16.70 4.13 4.73
CA LYS A 153 -17.97 4.08 5.46
C LYS A 153 -19.12 3.52 4.63
N ALA A 154 -19.10 3.79 3.32
CA ALA A 154 -20.16 3.33 2.41
C ALA A 154 -20.11 1.82 2.15
N VAL A 155 -18.96 1.17 2.36
CA VAL A 155 -18.74 -0.24 2.01
C VAL A 155 -18.37 -1.15 3.20
N ALA A 156 -17.92 -0.58 4.32
CA ALA A 156 -17.61 -1.35 5.52
C ALA A 156 -18.87 -1.67 6.32
N GLY A 157 -18.95 -2.87 6.90
CA GLY A 157 -19.97 -3.23 7.86
C GLY A 157 -19.85 -2.37 9.13
N ASN A 158 -18.63 -2.27 9.69
CA ASN A 158 -18.30 -1.33 10.74
C ASN A 158 -16.92 -0.69 10.43
N LEU A 159 -16.81 0.64 10.60
CA LEU A 159 -15.57 1.38 10.44
C LEU A 159 -15.09 1.92 11.79
N TYR A 160 -13.89 1.53 12.19
CA TYR A 160 -13.19 2.01 13.38
C TYR A 160 -11.99 2.85 12.98
N ILE A 161 -11.93 4.08 13.46
CA ILE A 161 -10.84 5.01 13.15
C ILE A 161 -10.04 5.30 14.42
N THR A 162 -8.71 5.27 14.30
CA THR A 162 -7.81 5.64 15.39
C THR A 162 -6.65 6.49 14.87
N THR A 163 -6.15 7.39 15.74
CA THR A 163 -4.97 8.21 15.44
C THR A 163 -3.95 8.09 16.57
N ASP A 164 -2.66 8.05 16.21
CA ASP A 164 -1.58 7.89 17.17
C ASP A 164 -1.55 9.06 18.18
N ASP A 165 -1.80 10.28 17.70
CA ASP A 165 -1.81 11.51 18.52
C ASP A 165 -3.15 11.78 19.23
N GLY A 166 -4.22 11.06 18.88
CA GLY A 166 -5.56 11.26 19.42
C GLY A 166 -6.31 12.47 18.86
N SER A 167 -5.88 12.98 17.72
CA SER A 167 -6.51 14.14 17.07
C SER A 167 -7.89 13.84 16.46
N TYR A 168 -8.24 12.54 16.31
CA TYR A 168 -9.52 12.15 15.72
C TYR A 168 -10.03 10.83 16.27
N VAL A 169 -11.34 10.77 16.54
CA VAL A 169 -12.15 9.66 17.06
C VAL A 169 -11.53 9.04 18.32
N ARG A 170 -10.43 8.33 18.21
CA ARG A 170 -9.78 7.58 19.28
C ARG A 170 -8.27 7.75 19.20
N LYS A 171 -7.60 7.82 20.37
CA LYS A 171 -6.14 7.73 20.48
C LYS A 171 -5.71 6.26 20.57
N GLY A 172 -4.71 5.86 19.79
CA GLY A 172 -4.10 4.54 19.83
C GLY A 172 -3.76 3.99 18.44
N MET A 173 -3.28 2.78 18.42
CA MET A 173 -2.94 2.04 17.18
C MET A 173 -4.08 1.11 16.78
N GLY A 174 -4.08 0.65 15.52
CA GLY A 174 -5.07 -0.33 15.05
C GLY A 174 -5.05 -1.64 15.84
N THR A 175 -3.90 -2.03 16.39
CA THR A 175 -3.76 -3.18 17.30
C THR A 175 -4.51 -2.99 18.62
N ASP A 176 -4.58 -1.75 19.14
CA ASP A 176 -5.33 -1.48 20.38
C ASP A 176 -6.82 -1.60 20.13
N VAL A 177 -7.30 -1.12 18.96
CA VAL A 177 -8.69 -1.28 18.55
C VAL A 177 -9.05 -2.76 18.44
N LEU A 178 -8.23 -3.57 17.75
CA LEU A 178 -8.47 -5.02 17.63
C LEU A 178 -8.54 -5.71 18.99
N LYS A 179 -7.61 -5.40 19.91
CA LYS A 179 -7.62 -5.95 21.28
C LYS A 179 -8.92 -5.66 22.00
N ASP A 180 -9.38 -4.40 21.93
CA ASP A 180 -10.61 -4.01 22.62
C ASP A 180 -11.84 -4.68 22.02
N LEU A 181 -11.95 -4.76 20.69
CA LEU A 181 -13.04 -5.46 20.02
C LEU A 181 -13.12 -6.95 20.42
N VAL A 182 -11.96 -7.62 20.50
CA VAL A 182 -11.90 -9.01 20.96
C VAL A 182 -12.25 -9.11 22.47
N ALA A 183 -11.78 -8.18 23.30
CA ALA A 183 -12.12 -8.13 24.70
C ALA A 183 -13.62 -7.84 24.95
N GLU A 184 -14.28 -7.11 24.06
CA GLU A 184 -15.72 -6.87 24.04
C GLU A 184 -16.54 -8.08 23.55
N GLY A 185 -15.87 -9.15 23.13
CA GLY A 185 -16.49 -10.41 22.74
C GLY A 185 -16.63 -10.61 21.22
N LYS A 186 -16.06 -9.73 20.39
CA LYS A 186 -16.02 -10.00 18.94
C LYS A 186 -15.04 -11.13 18.66
N HIS A 187 -15.44 -12.01 17.76
CA HIS A 187 -14.62 -13.09 17.24
C HIS A 187 -14.34 -12.84 15.76
N TYR A 188 -13.08 -13.02 15.35
CA TYR A 188 -12.67 -12.89 13.96
C TYR A 188 -12.06 -14.20 13.46
N ASP A 189 -12.52 -14.63 12.29
CA ASP A 189 -12.04 -15.84 11.61
C ASP A 189 -10.84 -15.52 10.71
N LEU A 190 -10.71 -14.26 10.28
CA LEU A 190 -9.63 -13.78 9.43
C LEU A 190 -9.33 -12.31 9.69
N CYS A 191 -8.05 -11.98 9.70
CA CYS A 191 -7.54 -10.60 9.67
C CYS A 191 -6.78 -10.36 8.37
N VAL A 192 -7.03 -9.22 7.72
CA VAL A 192 -6.24 -8.75 6.58
C VAL A 192 -5.57 -7.43 6.98
N ALA A 193 -4.24 -7.37 6.98
CA ALA A 193 -3.50 -6.20 7.40
C ALA A 193 -2.68 -5.61 6.23
N ILE A 194 -2.90 -4.33 5.92
CA ILE A 194 -2.24 -3.62 4.83
C ILE A 194 -1.76 -2.25 5.30
N GLY A 195 -0.46 -2.01 5.18
CA GLY A 195 0.15 -0.75 5.60
C GLY A 195 1.68 -0.84 5.72
N PRO A 196 2.28 0.00 6.56
CA PRO A 196 3.72 -0.07 6.84
C PRO A 196 4.14 -1.46 7.37
N MET A 197 5.26 -1.99 6.91
CA MET A 197 5.73 -3.34 7.33
C MET A 197 5.81 -3.51 8.83
N ILE A 198 6.21 -2.46 9.56
CA ILE A 198 6.28 -2.49 11.02
C ILE A 198 4.88 -2.64 11.65
N MET A 199 3.86 -1.97 11.10
CA MET A 199 2.48 -2.13 11.55
C MET A 199 2.00 -3.56 11.31
N MET A 200 2.18 -4.09 10.11
CA MET A 200 1.79 -5.46 9.76
C MET A 200 2.48 -6.49 10.67
N LYS A 201 3.77 -6.29 10.97
CA LYS A 201 4.50 -7.14 11.95
C LYS A 201 3.82 -7.17 13.31
N PHE A 202 3.45 -5.98 13.86
CA PHE A 202 2.79 -5.93 15.18
C PHE A 202 1.36 -6.49 15.14
N VAL A 203 0.62 -6.29 14.06
CA VAL A 203 -0.67 -6.93 13.86
C VAL A 203 -0.52 -8.46 13.88
N CYS A 204 0.45 -9.02 13.12
CA CYS A 204 0.70 -10.46 13.06
C CYS A 204 1.13 -11.04 14.42
N LEU A 205 1.92 -10.32 15.21
CA LEU A 205 2.26 -10.75 16.56
C LEU A 205 1.01 -10.84 17.44
N LEU A 206 0.16 -9.82 17.40
CA LEU A 206 -1.09 -9.81 18.17
C LEU A 206 -2.07 -10.89 17.71
N THR A 207 -2.31 -10.99 16.40
CA THR A 207 -3.28 -11.98 15.87
C THR A 207 -2.82 -13.40 16.10
N LYS A 208 -1.50 -13.66 16.13
CA LYS A 208 -0.94 -14.96 16.50
C LYS A 208 -1.25 -15.34 17.96
N GLU A 209 -1.15 -14.36 18.89
CA GLU A 209 -1.54 -14.56 20.29
C GLU A 209 -3.06 -14.80 20.43
N LEU A 210 -3.87 -14.13 19.61
CA LEU A 210 -5.32 -14.26 19.59
C LEU A 210 -5.83 -15.49 18.80
N GLY A 211 -4.95 -16.19 18.09
CA GLY A 211 -5.31 -17.34 17.26
C GLY A 211 -6.08 -16.97 15.99
N ILE A 212 -5.94 -15.74 15.49
CA ILE A 212 -6.64 -15.24 14.30
C ILE A 212 -5.72 -15.40 13.08
N PRO A 213 -6.06 -16.23 12.07
CA PRO A 213 -5.35 -16.28 10.79
C PRO A 213 -5.21 -14.89 10.18
N THR A 214 -4.03 -14.58 9.62
CA THR A 214 -3.75 -13.20 9.16
C THR A 214 -3.08 -13.18 7.81
N ILE A 215 -3.67 -12.47 6.85
CA ILE A 215 -3.10 -12.16 5.55
C ILE A 215 -2.49 -10.76 5.62
N VAL A 216 -1.31 -10.59 5.02
CA VAL A 216 -0.65 -9.29 4.88
C VAL A 216 -0.34 -9.01 3.41
N SER A 217 -0.56 -7.78 2.96
CA SER A 217 -0.16 -7.36 1.62
C SER A 217 1.21 -6.68 1.69
N MET A 218 2.23 -7.38 1.20
CA MET A 218 3.63 -6.97 1.30
C MET A 218 4.01 -5.96 0.21
N ASN A 219 4.76 -4.95 0.61
CA ASN A 219 5.22 -3.85 -0.24
C ASN A 219 6.75 -3.72 -0.31
N PRO A 220 7.50 -4.79 -0.69
CA PRO A 220 8.94 -4.71 -0.86
C PRO A 220 9.31 -3.86 -2.07
N ILE A 221 10.61 -3.55 -2.22
CA ILE A 221 11.14 -2.93 -3.43
C ILE A 221 10.81 -3.82 -4.63
N MET A 222 10.18 -3.23 -5.65
CA MET A 222 9.87 -3.88 -6.92
C MET A 222 10.44 -3.06 -8.07
N VAL A 223 10.99 -3.74 -9.09
CA VAL A 223 11.54 -3.10 -10.28
C VAL A 223 10.84 -3.63 -11.53
N ASP A 224 10.90 -4.93 -11.76
CA ASP A 224 10.38 -5.56 -12.96
C ASP A 224 8.88 -5.86 -12.86
N GLY A 225 8.43 -6.48 -11.77
CA GLY A 225 7.02 -6.82 -11.54
C GLY A 225 6.58 -8.15 -12.15
N THR A 226 7.47 -8.89 -12.82
CA THR A 226 7.17 -10.16 -13.53
C THR A 226 7.96 -11.36 -13.00
N GLY A 227 8.62 -11.22 -11.84
CA GLY A 227 9.38 -12.30 -11.20
C GLY A 227 10.81 -12.46 -11.69
N MET A 228 11.26 -11.70 -12.69
CA MET A 228 12.58 -11.91 -13.31
C MET A 228 13.74 -11.34 -12.50
N CYS A 229 13.59 -10.16 -11.92
CA CYS A 229 14.71 -9.44 -11.28
C CYS A 229 15.00 -9.88 -9.83
N GLY A 230 14.05 -10.52 -9.15
CA GLY A 230 14.20 -10.96 -7.76
C GLY A 230 14.31 -9.83 -6.72
N ALA A 231 14.04 -8.58 -7.08
CA ALA A 231 14.11 -7.44 -6.17
C ALA A 231 13.11 -7.57 -5.00
N CYS A 232 11.91 -8.04 -5.29
CA CYS A 232 10.79 -8.18 -4.36
C CYS A 232 10.77 -9.50 -3.56
N ARG A 233 11.89 -10.24 -3.52
CA ARG A 233 11.93 -11.52 -2.80
C ARG A 233 11.74 -11.34 -1.30
N LEU A 234 10.95 -12.24 -0.73
CA LEU A 234 10.61 -12.33 0.69
C LEU A 234 10.86 -13.76 1.17
N LYS A 235 11.17 -13.92 2.47
CA LYS A 235 11.14 -15.21 3.12
C LYS A 235 9.76 -15.38 3.78
N VAL A 236 9.04 -16.43 3.36
CA VAL A 236 7.72 -16.82 3.89
C VAL A 236 7.82 -18.27 4.33
N GLY A 237 7.78 -18.51 5.63
CA GLY A 237 8.13 -19.80 6.20
C GLY A 237 9.57 -20.19 5.84
N ASP A 238 9.73 -21.36 5.21
CA ASP A 238 11.04 -21.86 4.76
C ASP A 238 11.31 -21.57 3.27
N GLU A 239 10.40 -20.90 2.59
CA GLU A 239 10.47 -20.62 1.14
C GLU A 239 10.85 -19.17 0.85
N ILE A 240 11.48 -18.98 -0.31
CA ILE A 240 11.64 -17.65 -0.92
C ILE A 240 10.52 -17.43 -1.93
N LYS A 241 9.74 -16.39 -1.70
CA LYS A 241 8.65 -15.94 -2.58
C LYS A 241 8.97 -14.59 -3.22
N PHE A 242 8.38 -14.33 -4.37
CA PHE A 242 8.48 -13.05 -5.06
C PHE A 242 7.15 -12.33 -4.99
N ALA A 243 7.07 -11.22 -4.24
CA ALA A 243 5.82 -10.52 -4.00
C ALA A 243 5.09 -10.10 -5.29
N CYS A 244 5.79 -9.92 -6.40
CA CYS A 244 5.19 -9.49 -7.65
C CYS A 244 4.50 -10.62 -8.44
N VAL A 245 4.76 -11.89 -8.14
CA VAL A 245 4.19 -13.05 -8.87
C VAL A 245 3.58 -14.10 -7.95
N ASP A 246 4.09 -14.24 -6.70
CA ASP A 246 3.55 -15.17 -5.71
C ASP A 246 2.60 -14.48 -4.72
N GLY A 247 2.56 -13.14 -4.72
CA GLY A 247 1.78 -12.28 -3.85
C GLY A 247 1.12 -11.14 -4.62
N PRO A 248 0.88 -10.00 -4.02
CA PRO A 248 1.55 -9.43 -2.83
C PRO A 248 1.05 -9.94 -1.47
N GLU A 249 -0.05 -10.71 -1.44
CA GLU A 249 -0.64 -11.20 -0.21
C GLU A 249 0.02 -12.53 0.23
N PHE A 250 0.27 -12.64 1.53
CA PHE A 250 0.90 -13.82 2.15
C PHE A 250 0.34 -14.06 3.55
N ASP A 251 0.47 -15.31 4.04
CA ASP A 251 0.26 -15.61 5.46
C ASP A 251 1.23 -14.79 6.31
N GLY A 252 0.68 -13.81 7.04
CA GLY A 252 1.45 -12.88 7.85
C GLY A 252 2.22 -13.54 8.99
N HIS A 253 1.76 -14.69 9.48
CA HIS A 253 2.46 -15.44 10.54
C HIS A 253 3.72 -16.18 10.04
N LEU A 254 3.89 -16.30 8.72
CA LEU A 254 5.03 -16.94 8.08
C LEU A 254 6.04 -15.95 7.49
N VAL A 255 5.66 -14.67 7.31
CA VAL A 255 6.55 -13.64 6.73
C VAL A 255 7.69 -13.28 7.69
N ASP A 256 8.93 -13.31 7.20
CA ASP A 256 10.09 -12.74 7.88
C ASP A 256 10.15 -11.20 7.67
N PHE A 257 9.43 -10.49 8.53
CA PHE A 257 9.37 -9.02 8.48
C PHE A 257 10.72 -8.35 8.71
N ASP A 258 11.60 -8.93 9.54
CA ASP A 258 12.91 -8.34 9.83
C ASP A 258 13.81 -8.37 8.60
N GLN A 259 13.80 -9.48 7.87
CA GLN A 259 14.50 -9.57 6.59
C GLN A 259 13.89 -8.61 5.56
N ALA A 260 12.55 -8.55 5.46
CA ALA A 260 11.84 -7.67 4.51
C ALA A 260 12.18 -6.20 4.76
N MET A 261 12.15 -5.73 6.02
CA MET A 261 12.50 -4.35 6.38
C MET A 261 13.98 -4.03 6.10
N LYS A 262 14.92 -4.96 6.38
CA LYS A 262 16.34 -4.77 6.02
C LYS A 262 16.52 -4.61 4.51
N ARG A 263 15.81 -5.39 3.71
CA ARG A 263 15.86 -5.29 2.26
C ARG A 263 15.28 -3.98 1.74
N SER A 264 14.18 -3.51 2.30
CA SER A 264 13.58 -2.22 1.93
C SER A 264 14.47 -1.03 2.24
N ALA A 265 15.46 -1.19 3.11
CA ALA A 265 16.43 -0.15 3.45
C ALA A 265 17.69 -0.14 2.55
N MET A 266 17.83 -1.05 1.57
CA MET A 266 19.06 -1.23 0.78
C MET A 266 19.50 0.00 -0.02
N TYR A 267 18.56 0.80 -0.51
CA TYR A 267 18.82 1.94 -1.40
C TYR A 267 18.64 3.32 -0.73
N ARG A 268 18.60 3.37 0.60
CA ARG A 268 18.40 4.65 1.33
C ARG A 268 19.41 5.74 0.97
N THR A 269 20.65 5.37 0.70
CA THR A 269 21.69 6.33 0.30
C THR A 269 21.42 6.91 -1.08
N GLU A 270 21.04 6.07 -2.03
CA GLU A 270 20.70 6.44 -3.39
C GLU A 270 19.43 7.28 -3.43
N GLU A 271 18.41 6.89 -2.67
CA GLU A 271 17.15 7.65 -2.50
C GLU A 271 17.41 9.03 -1.90
N GLY A 272 18.24 9.13 -0.86
CA GLY A 272 18.65 10.41 -0.27
C GLY A 272 19.39 11.30 -1.25
N ARG A 273 20.31 10.76 -2.05
CA ARG A 273 21.00 11.51 -3.12
C ARG A 273 20.06 11.99 -4.20
N ALA A 274 19.11 11.16 -4.62
CA ALA A 274 18.10 11.52 -5.62
C ALA A 274 17.20 12.66 -5.12
N MET A 275 16.83 12.65 -3.84
CA MET A 275 16.05 13.72 -3.23
C MET A 275 16.85 15.03 -3.13
N LEU A 276 18.09 14.98 -2.69
CA LEU A 276 18.97 16.17 -2.66
C LEU A 276 19.14 16.78 -4.06
N LYS A 277 19.39 15.94 -5.06
CA LYS A 277 19.50 16.40 -6.45
C LYS A 277 18.22 17.06 -6.96
N LEU A 278 17.05 16.59 -6.52
CA LEU A 278 15.77 17.20 -6.86
C LEU A 278 15.59 18.57 -6.19
N GLN A 279 15.99 18.72 -4.93
CA GLN A 279 15.84 19.95 -4.15
C GLN A 279 16.83 21.05 -4.53
N GLU A 280 18.09 20.68 -4.78
CA GLU A 280 19.19 21.62 -5.02
C GLU A 280 19.46 21.87 -6.52
N GLY A 281 18.79 21.11 -7.41
CA GLY A 281 19.13 21.03 -8.82
C GLY A 281 20.38 20.18 -9.06
N ASP A 282 20.70 19.96 -10.34
CA ASP A 282 21.92 19.22 -10.73
C ASP A 282 23.14 20.13 -10.64
N THR A 283 23.65 20.33 -9.43
CA THR A 283 24.85 21.17 -9.17
C THR A 283 26.16 20.52 -9.60
N HIS A 284 26.11 19.26 -10.10
CA HIS A 284 27.28 18.55 -10.61
C HIS A 284 27.63 18.96 -12.05
N HIS A 285 28.18 20.13 -12.23
CA HIS A 285 29.05 20.40 -13.37
C HIS A 285 30.39 19.68 -13.11
N GLY A 286 30.58 18.56 -13.81
CA GLY A 286 31.75 17.69 -13.86
C GLY A 286 33.05 18.18 -13.21
N GLY A 287 33.27 17.88 -11.97
CA GLY A 287 34.53 18.07 -11.28
C GLY A 287 34.63 17.06 -10.14
N CYS A 288 35.62 16.15 -10.19
CA CYS A 288 36.00 15.31 -9.06
C CYS A 288 36.55 16.18 -7.91
N GLY A 289 35.65 16.71 -7.06
CA GLY A 289 36.02 17.28 -5.78
C GLY A 289 35.68 16.27 -4.65
N PRO A 290 36.47 16.24 -3.57
CA PRO A 290 36.20 15.34 -2.44
C PRO A 290 34.84 15.71 -1.81
N VAL A 291 33.92 14.74 -1.80
CA VAL A 291 32.62 14.88 -1.11
C VAL A 291 32.90 15.02 0.38
N SER A 292 32.60 16.18 0.94
CA SER A 292 32.66 16.40 2.38
C SER A 292 31.55 15.59 3.06
N TYR A 293 31.95 14.57 3.80
CA TYR A 293 31.07 13.68 4.58
C TYR A 293 30.43 14.33 5.81
N THR A 294 30.58 15.63 6.01
CA THR A 294 30.17 16.31 7.26
C THR A 294 28.68 16.55 7.41
N HIS A 295 27.85 16.39 6.36
CA HIS A 295 26.42 16.64 6.44
C HIS A 295 25.53 15.38 6.67
N LEU A 296 26.13 14.18 6.70
CA LEU A 296 25.39 12.94 6.86
C LEU A 296 25.21 12.48 8.33
N ARG A 297 25.75 13.22 9.32
CA ARG A 297 25.68 12.86 10.75
C ARG A 297 24.59 13.56 11.57
N ALA A 298 23.72 14.36 10.97
CA ALA A 298 22.76 15.20 11.71
C ALA A 298 21.36 14.58 11.92
N HIS A 299 21.12 13.32 11.54
CA HIS A 299 19.82 12.66 11.70
C HIS A 299 19.89 11.27 12.31
N GLU A 300 20.92 10.99 13.11
CA GLU A 300 20.95 9.82 14.02
C GLU A 300 20.73 10.29 15.45
N THR A 301 19.48 10.58 15.78
CA THR A 301 18.92 10.50 17.15
C THR A 301 17.42 10.22 17.06
#